data_c6c2315d101e3b16161b62c669b18381
#
_entry.id   c6c2315d101e3b16161b62c669b18381
#
_cell.length_a   1.000
_cell.length_b   1.000
_cell.length_c   1.000
_cell.angle_alpha   90.00
_cell.angle_beta   90.00
_cell.angle_gamma   90.00
#
_symmetry.space_group_name_H-M   'P 1'
#
loop_
_entity.id
_entity.type
_entity.pdbx_description
1 polymer ?
#
loop_
_entity_poly.entity_id
_entity_poly.type
_entity_poly.pdbx_seq_one_letter_code
_entity_poly.pdbx_strand_id
1 'polypeptide(L)'
;MAASSVCRAGCAAGRALLRGPRPSAALLTLTRNRGAATYAQTLQNIPETQVTTLDNGLRVASEESNQPTCTVGVWIGVGSRHENEKNNGAGYFLEHLAFKGTKKRPCAAFEKEVESMGAHLNGYTSREQTAYYIKALSKDMPKVVELLADIVQNCALEESQIEKERGVILQEMKEMDSNLTDVTFDYLHATAFQGTALAHTVEGTTENIKRLTRSDLASYVDTHFKAPRMVLAAAGGISHRELVDAAKQHFGGVPFAYKEDAVPAVPRCRFTGSEIRARDDALPVAHIALAVEGPGWADPDNIVLNVANAIIGRYDRTFGGGKNQSSRLATLCVEHDLCHSFQTFNTSYSDTGLFGFHFVSDPLSIDDMMYCAQGEWMRLCTSATESEVKRAKNYLRNAMVAQLDGTTPVCENIGSHLLNYGRRIPLEEWDARISAVDARMVREVCSKYIYDKCPAIAAVGPIEQLLDYNRLRSAMYWIRF
;
A
#
# COMPACT_ATOMS: atom_id res chain seq x y z
N MET A 1 -6.20 -9.05 3.25
CA MET A 1 -7.06 -8.83 2.06
C MET A 1 -8.43 -9.42 2.31
N ALA A 2 -9.47 -8.61 2.43
CA ALA A 2 -10.84 -9.09 2.61
C ALA A 2 -11.48 -9.27 1.24
N ALA A 3 -11.83 -10.49 0.89
CA ALA A 3 -12.52 -10.83 -0.34
C ALA A 3 -13.98 -10.34 -0.27
N SER A 4 -14.37 -9.46 -1.18
CA SER A 4 -15.77 -9.08 -1.38
C SER A 4 -16.50 -10.14 -2.20
N SER A 5 -17.35 -10.92 -1.54
CA SER A 5 -18.33 -11.77 -2.18
C SER A 5 -19.55 -10.93 -2.59
N VAL A 6 -19.76 -10.76 -3.88
CA VAL A 6 -20.98 -10.15 -4.43
C VAL A 6 -21.95 -11.27 -4.81
N CYS A 7 -23.02 -11.42 -4.01
CA CYS A 7 -24.19 -12.22 -4.37
C CYS A 7 -24.99 -11.53 -5.48
N ARG A 8 -25.09 -12.18 -6.64
CA ARG A 8 -26.13 -11.90 -7.63
C ARG A 8 -27.42 -12.64 -7.22
N ALA A 9 -28.45 -11.88 -6.91
CA ALA A 9 -29.83 -12.41 -6.93
C ALA A 9 -30.61 -11.68 -8.01
N GLY A 10 -31.02 -12.41 -9.03
CA GLY A 10 -31.96 -11.93 -10.04
C GLY A 10 -33.37 -11.95 -9.48
N CYS A 11 -34.15 -10.95 -9.81
CA CYS A 11 -35.60 -11.01 -9.71
C CYS A 11 -36.24 -10.40 -10.96
N ALA A 12 -36.95 -11.24 -11.67
CA ALA A 12 -37.89 -10.85 -12.69
C ALA A 12 -39.31 -10.67 -12.08
N ALA A 13 -40.09 -9.83 -12.73
CA ALA A 13 -41.54 -9.77 -12.76
C ALA A 13 -42.25 -8.89 -11.70
N GLY A 14 -43.10 -8.03 -12.23
CA GLY A 14 -44.26 -7.49 -11.53
C GLY A 14 -44.62 -6.04 -11.92
N ARG A 15 -45.18 -5.83 -13.12
CA ARG A 15 -45.91 -4.59 -13.42
C ARG A 15 -47.20 -4.53 -12.59
N ALA A 16 -47.32 -3.56 -11.72
CA ALA A 16 -48.59 -3.09 -11.20
C ALA A 16 -48.64 -1.56 -11.27
N LEU A 17 -49.52 -1.06 -12.09
CA LEU A 17 -49.88 0.34 -12.23
C LEU A 17 -50.64 0.80 -10.98
N LEU A 18 -50.05 1.63 -10.14
CA LEU A 18 -50.77 2.46 -9.20
C LEU A 18 -50.42 3.93 -9.48
N ARG A 19 -51.43 4.65 -10.02
CA ARG A 19 -51.38 6.11 -10.13
C ARG A 19 -51.45 6.73 -8.75
N GLY A 20 -50.34 7.21 -8.22
CA GLY A 20 -50.29 8.11 -7.08
C GLY A 20 -50.39 9.58 -7.52
N PRO A 21 -50.80 10.51 -6.64
CA PRO A 21 -51.02 11.91 -7.00
C PRO A 21 -49.69 12.60 -7.42
N ARG A 22 -49.81 13.44 -8.45
CA ARG A 22 -48.69 14.26 -8.96
C ARG A 22 -48.17 15.17 -7.83
N PRO A 23 -46.88 15.18 -7.53
CA PRO A 23 -46.30 16.16 -6.62
C PRO A 23 -46.43 17.57 -7.20
N SER A 24 -46.82 18.53 -6.35
CA SER A 24 -47.03 19.93 -6.74
C SER A 24 -45.74 20.55 -7.29
N ALA A 25 -45.87 21.43 -8.28
CA ALA A 25 -44.75 22.12 -8.95
C ALA A 25 -43.85 22.95 -8.03
N ALA A 26 -44.17 23.08 -6.73
CA ALA A 26 -43.39 23.79 -5.75
C ALA A 26 -42.16 23.00 -5.20
N LEU A 27 -42.10 21.67 -5.41
CA LEU A 27 -40.96 20.86 -4.98
C LEU A 27 -39.83 20.73 -6.03
N LEU A 28 -40.06 21.19 -7.25
CA LEU A 28 -39.11 21.07 -8.37
C LEU A 28 -38.12 22.23 -8.49
N THR A 29 -38.26 23.28 -7.66
CA THR A 29 -37.38 24.47 -7.72
C THR A 29 -36.23 24.44 -6.71
N LEU A 30 -36.02 23.36 -5.93
CA LEU A 30 -34.93 23.25 -4.96
C LEU A 30 -33.78 22.33 -5.38
N THR A 31 -33.82 21.74 -6.58
CA THR A 31 -32.61 21.20 -7.20
C THR A 31 -31.84 22.35 -7.85
N ARG A 32 -31.24 23.24 -7.01
CA ARG A 32 -30.12 24.02 -7.48
C ARG A 32 -29.14 23.04 -8.06
N ASN A 33 -28.88 23.12 -9.38
CA ASN A 33 -27.72 22.57 -10.02
C ASN A 33 -26.49 22.98 -9.17
N ARG A 34 -26.07 22.17 -8.24
CA ARG A 34 -24.70 22.19 -7.77
C ARG A 34 -23.90 21.70 -8.97
N GLY A 35 -23.42 22.65 -9.79
CA GLY A 35 -22.45 22.33 -10.81
C GLY A 35 -21.36 21.47 -10.17
N ALA A 36 -20.93 20.41 -10.84
CA ALA A 36 -19.81 19.60 -10.36
C ALA A 36 -18.64 20.54 -10.04
N ALA A 37 -18.07 20.41 -8.85
CA ALA A 37 -16.91 21.21 -8.44
C ALA A 37 -15.80 20.99 -9.46
N THR A 38 -15.16 22.05 -9.89
CA THR A 38 -13.96 21.95 -10.74
C THR A 38 -12.82 21.36 -9.90
N TYR A 39 -11.84 20.74 -10.57
CA TYR A 39 -10.64 20.21 -9.90
C TYR A 39 -9.98 21.26 -8.99
N ALA A 40 -9.83 22.50 -9.45
CA ALA A 40 -9.29 23.59 -8.64
C ALA A 40 -10.14 23.90 -7.38
N GLN A 41 -11.47 23.86 -7.49
CA GLN A 41 -12.36 24.05 -6.35
C GLN A 41 -12.28 22.88 -5.38
N THR A 42 -12.06 21.66 -5.86
CA THR A 42 -11.87 20.49 -5.02
C THR A 42 -10.60 20.63 -4.18
N LEU A 43 -9.49 21.07 -4.78
CA LEU A 43 -8.24 21.30 -4.06
C LEU A 43 -8.40 22.37 -2.95
N GLN A 44 -9.10 23.47 -3.22
CA GLN A 44 -9.31 24.56 -2.25
C GLN A 44 -10.24 24.19 -1.08
N ASN A 45 -11.06 23.16 -1.23
CA ASN A 45 -12.04 22.77 -0.21
C ASN A 45 -11.58 21.58 0.66
N ILE A 46 -10.33 21.16 0.56
CA ILE A 46 -9.80 20.09 1.40
C ILE A 46 -9.47 20.68 2.78
N PRO A 47 -9.95 20.05 3.87
CA PRO A 47 -9.63 20.50 5.21
C PRO A 47 -8.12 20.44 5.48
N GLU A 48 -7.61 21.40 6.24
CA GLU A 48 -6.21 21.40 6.66
C GLU A 48 -5.95 20.30 7.70
N THR A 49 -4.87 19.55 7.53
CA THR A 49 -4.45 18.55 8.51
C THR A 49 -3.75 19.24 9.68
N GLN A 50 -4.33 19.14 10.87
CA GLN A 50 -3.73 19.64 12.11
C GLN A 50 -2.82 18.56 12.71
N VAL A 51 -1.64 18.96 13.20
CA VAL A 51 -0.66 18.05 13.81
C VAL A 51 -0.19 18.60 15.15
N THR A 52 -0.25 17.78 16.19
CA THR A 52 0.26 18.08 17.54
C THR A 52 1.18 16.95 17.99
N THR A 53 2.35 17.28 18.49
CA THR A 53 3.27 16.30 19.11
C THR A 53 3.10 16.36 20.63
N LEU A 54 2.87 15.20 21.24
CA LEU A 54 2.77 15.07 22.71
C LEU A 54 4.18 15.06 23.35
N ASP A 55 4.22 15.26 24.67
CA ASP A 55 5.47 15.31 25.43
C ASP A 55 6.30 14.01 25.34
N ASN A 56 5.65 12.87 25.12
CA ASN A 56 6.29 11.57 24.92
C ASN A 56 6.74 11.32 23.45
N GLY A 57 6.57 12.31 22.55
CA GLY A 57 6.97 12.21 21.16
C GLY A 57 5.93 11.56 20.22
N LEU A 58 4.76 11.15 20.74
CA LEU A 58 3.65 10.69 19.88
C LEU A 58 3.12 11.86 19.05
N ARG A 59 3.01 11.66 17.76
CA ARG A 59 2.40 12.62 16.83
C ARG A 59 0.92 12.32 16.70
N VAL A 60 0.08 13.32 16.93
CA VAL A 60 -1.38 13.25 16.78
C VAL A 60 -1.77 14.14 15.63
N ALA A 61 -2.44 13.57 14.63
CA ALA A 61 -2.85 14.31 13.44
C ALA A 61 -4.32 14.07 13.09
N SER A 62 -5.01 15.11 12.64
CA SER A 62 -6.39 14.97 12.22
C SER A 62 -6.74 15.85 11.04
N GLU A 63 -7.70 15.37 10.25
CA GLU A 63 -8.37 16.14 9.20
C GLU A 63 -9.88 16.10 9.47
N GLU A 64 -10.40 17.27 9.87
CA GLU A 64 -11.81 17.42 10.24
C GLU A 64 -12.67 17.57 8.99
N SER A 65 -13.67 16.71 8.84
CA SER A 65 -14.70 16.82 7.81
C SER A 65 -16.09 16.71 8.45
N ASN A 66 -17.09 17.32 7.82
CA ASN A 66 -18.49 17.31 8.34
C ASN A 66 -19.19 15.97 8.10
N GLN A 67 -18.50 14.84 8.25
CA GLN A 67 -19.09 13.50 8.08
C GLN A 67 -19.55 12.95 9.44
N PRO A 68 -20.64 12.16 9.46
CA PRO A 68 -21.12 11.55 10.70
C PRO A 68 -20.23 10.38 11.18
N THR A 69 -19.30 9.94 10.36
CA THR A 69 -18.35 8.86 10.63
C THR A 69 -16.93 9.39 10.76
N CYS A 70 -16.11 8.65 11.49
CA CYS A 70 -14.69 8.90 11.60
C CYS A 70 -13.90 7.60 11.45
N THR A 71 -12.65 7.73 11.02
CA THR A 71 -11.64 6.67 11.11
C THR A 71 -10.51 7.19 11.97
N VAL A 72 -10.15 6.41 12.98
CA VAL A 72 -9.00 6.69 13.84
C VAL A 72 -8.08 5.49 13.81
N GLY A 73 -6.78 5.71 13.73
CA GLY A 73 -5.81 4.63 13.72
C GLY A 73 -4.44 5.03 14.27
N VAL A 74 -3.67 4.03 14.60
CA VAL A 74 -2.27 4.16 15.04
C VAL A 74 -1.39 3.55 13.97
N TRP A 75 -0.49 4.35 13.43
CA TRP A 75 0.55 3.94 12.50
C TRP A 75 1.87 3.88 13.23
N ILE A 76 2.54 2.75 13.15
CA ILE A 76 3.80 2.47 13.83
C ILE A 76 4.86 2.26 12.76
N GLY A 77 5.96 3.01 12.79
CA GLY A 77 7.06 2.91 11.83
C GLY A 77 7.94 1.67 12.10
N VAL A 78 7.32 0.50 12.07
CA VAL A 78 7.93 -0.81 12.33
C VAL A 78 7.26 -1.86 11.45
N GLY A 79 8.04 -2.74 10.84
CA GLY A 79 7.58 -3.84 10.02
C GLY A 79 8.68 -4.90 9.88
N SER A 80 8.58 -5.81 8.91
CA SER A 80 9.53 -6.92 8.75
C SER A 80 10.98 -6.45 8.52
N ARG A 81 11.19 -5.22 8.03
CA ARG A 81 12.51 -4.59 7.93
C ARG A 81 13.21 -4.41 9.29
N HIS A 82 12.47 -4.36 10.39
CA HIS A 82 13.01 -4.21 11.74
C HIS A 82 13.24 -5.55 12.43
N GLU A 83 12.96 -6.64 11.75
CA GLU A 83 13.13 -8.01 12.20
C GLU A 83 14.51 -8.55 11.75
N ASN A 84 14.91 -9.62 12.37
CA ASN A 84 16.11 -10.37 12.03
C ASN A 84 15.75 -11.82 11.68
N GLU A 85 16.71 -12.60 11.20
CA GLU A 85 16.50 -13.98 10.79
C GLU A 85 15.83 -14.86 11.87
N LYS A 86 15.96 -14.50 13.16
CA LYS A 86 15.43 -15.31 14.27
C LYS A 86 14.01 -14.94 14.65
N ASN A 87 13.61 -13.70 14.44
CA ASN A 87 12.27 -13.19 14.83
C ASN A 87 11.44 -12.70 13.65
N ASN A 88 11.86 -12.96 12.41
CA ASN A 88 11.08 -12.61 11.22
C ASN A 88 9.71 -13.30 11.26
N GLY A 89 8.66 -12.53 11.06
CA GLY A 89 7.27 -12.89 11.24
C GLY A 89 6.66 -12.45 12.57
N ALA A 90 7.43 -11.86 13.49
CA ALA A 90 6.91 -11.41 14.79
C ALA A 90 5.88 -10.27 14.65
N GLY A 91 6.10 -9.32 13.74
CA GLY A 91 5.16 -8.25 13.46
C GLY A 91 3.83 -8.75 12.93
N TYR A 92 3.88 -9.67 11.97
CA TYR A 92 2.69 -10.31 11.41
C TYR A 92 1.95 -11.16 12.46
N PHE A 93 2.67 -11.89 13.28
CA PHE A 93 2.08 -12.63 14.40
C PHE A 93 1.36 -11.72 15.40
N LEU A 94 1.96 -10.56 15.69
CA LEU A 94 1.35 -9.55 16.57
C LEU A 94 0.10 -8.92 15.95
N GLU A 95 0.01 -8.77 14.64
CA GLU A 95 -1.21 -8.33 13.96
C GLU A 95 -2.36 -9.27 14.25
N HIS A 96 -2.16 -10.58 14.13
CA HIS A 96 -3.18 -11.59 14.47
C HIS A 96 -3.59 -11.54 15.94
N LEU A 97 -2.64 -11.32 16.84
CA LEU A 97 -2.91 -11.28 18.28
C LEU A 97 -3.51 -9.96 18.76
N ALA A 98 -3.36 -8.88 18.01
CA ALA A 98 -3.80 -7.54 18.41
C ALA A 98 -5.28 -7.49 18.78
N PHE A 99 -6.11 -8.31 18.13
CA PHE A 99 -7.56 -8.33 18.31
C PHE A 99 -8.06 -9.53 19.14
N LYS A 100 -7.15 -10.34 19.68
CA LYS A 100 -7.48 -11.54 20.46
C LYS A 100 -7.56 -11.29 21.97
N GLY A 101 -7.72 -10.03 22.35
CA GLY A 101 -7.91 -9.60 23.73
C GLY A 101 -6.71 -8.86 24.31
N THR A 102 -7.03 -8.09 25.34
CA THR A 102 -6.06 -7.28 26.07
C THR A 102 -6.03 -7.70 27.55
N LYS A 103 -5.06 -7.17 28.29
CA LYS A 103 -5.00 -7.39 29.75
C LYS A 103 -6.25 -6.89 30.49
N LYS A 104 -6.98 -5.93 29.87
CA LYS A 104 -8.21 -5.37 30.44
C LYS A 104 -9.47 -6.07 29.95
N ARG A 105 -9.44 -6.63 28.73
CA ARG A 105 -10.62 -7.15 28.02
C ARG A 105 -10.31 -8.51 27.41
N PRO A 106 -11.00 -9.60 27.84
CA PRO A 106 -10.96 -10.86 27.12
C PRO A 106 -11.45 -10.70 25.68
N CYS A 107 -11.01 -11.55 24.75
CA CYS A 107 -11.34 -11.50 23.32
C CYS A 107 -12.84 -11.28 23.06
N ALA A 108 -13.71 -12.12 23.64
CA ALA A 108 -15.15 -12.01 23.45
C ALA A 108 -15.77 -10.69 23.95
N ALA A 109 -15.21 -10.10 25.03
CA ALA A 109 -15.67 -8.82 25.51
C ALA A 109 -15.23 -7.67 24.59
N PHE A 110 -14.00 -7.78 24.05
CA PHE A 110 -13.46 -6.82 23.09
C PHE A 110 -14.27 -6.82 21.79
N GLU A 111 -14.51 -7.99 21.19
CA GLU A 111 -15.33 -8.15 19.98
C GLU A 111 -16.75 -7.60 20.18
N LYS A 112 -17.41 -7.96 21.29
CA LYS A 112 -18.75 -7.46 21.63
C LYS A 112 -18.78 -5.93 21.78
N GLU A 113 -17.74 -5.32 22.32
CA GLU A 113 -17.63 -3.88 22.48
C GLU A 113 -17.53 -3.18 21.12
N VAL A 114 -16.69 -3.69 20.21
CA VAL A 114 -16.56 -3.18 18.83
C VAL A 114 -17.86 -3.36 18.06
N GLU A 115 -18.48 -4.54 18.11
CA GLU A 115 -19.75 -4.81 17.43
C GLU A 115 -20.90 -3.93 17.97
N SER A 116 -20.95 -3.67 19.27
CA SER A 116 -22.00 -2.83 19.86
C SER A 116 -21.96 -1.38 19.40
N MET A 117 -20.79 -0.90 18.96
CA MET A 117 -20.61 0.41 18.34
C MET A 117 -20.91 0.40 16.84
N GLY A 118 -21.09 -0.78 16.22
CA GLY A 118 -21.14 -0.92 14.76
C GLY A 118 -19.83 -0.51 14.08
N ALA A 119 -18.71 -0.65 14.80
CA ALA A 119 -17.41 -0.23 14.31
C ALA A 119 -16.72 -1.32 13.48
N HIS A 120 -15.89 -0.89 12.53
CA HIS A 120 -15.05 -1.79 11.73
C HIS A 120 -13.61 -1.65 12.16
N LEU A 121 -13.06 -2.73 12.68
CA LEU A 121 -11.67 -2.83 13.12
C LEU A 121 -10.85 -3.50 12.02
N ASN A 122 -9.67 -2.97 11.74
CA ASN A 122 -8.73 -3.55 10.78
C ASN A 122 -7.29 -3.26 11.20
N GLY A 123 -6.35 -4.03 10.66
CA GLY A 123 -4.93 -3.82 10.82
C GLY A 123 -4.16 -4.45 9.67
N TYR A 124 -2.95 -3.98 9.46
CA TYR A 124 -2.02 -4.58 8.51
C TYR A 124 -0.58 -4.36 8.94
N THR A 125 0.27 -5.27 8.54
CA THR A 125 1.73 -5.17 8.67
C THR A 125 2.35 -5.16 7.28
N SER A 126 3.32 -4.28 7.09
CA SER A 126 4.12 -4.20 5.87
C SER A 126 5.61 -4.32 6.20
N ARG A 127 6.47 -4.11 5.21
CA ARG A 127 7.92 -4.17 5.44
C ARG A 127 8.43 -3.03 6.33
N GLU A 128 7.79 -1.85 6.35
CA GLU A 128 8.27 -0.71 7.15
C GLU A 128 7.26 -0.16 8.16
N GLN A 129 6.01 -0.55 8.09
CA GLN A 129 4.97 -0.01 8.96
C GLN A 129 3.92 -1.05 9.35
N THR A 130 3.40 -0.90 10.56
CA THR A 130 2.24 -1.63 11.08
C THR A 130 1.15 -0.61 11.42
N ALA A 131 -0.09 -0.89 11.07
CA ALA A 131 -1.22 -0.01 11.33
C ALA A 131 -2.39 -0.77 11.94
N TYR A 132 -3.03 -0.15 12.92
CA TYR A 132 -4.30 -0.59 13.51
C TYR A 132 -5.28 0.57 13.44
N TYR A 133 -6.45 0.38 12.87
CA TYR A 133 -7.44 1.44 12.74
C TYR A 133 -8.87 0.94 12.90
N ILE A 134 -9.70 1.85 13.37
CA ILE A 134 -11.13 1.60 13.62
C ILE A 134 -11.94 2.68 12.92
N LYS A 135 -12.92 2.26 12.11
CA LYS A 135 -13.94 3.13 11.53
C LYS A 135 -15.21 3.02 12.36
N ALA A 136 -15.70 4.16 12.85
CA ALA A 136 -16.86 4.23 13.74
C ALA A 136 -17.68 5.50 13.49
N LEU A 137 -18.75 5.69 14.25
CA LEU A 137 -19.47 6.96 14.32
C LEU A 137 -18.64 7.99 15.08
N SER A 138 -18.72 9.25 14.68
CA SER A 138 -17.93 10.35 15.26
C SER A 138 -18.13 10.50 16.78
N LYS A 139 -19.31 10.22 17.30
CA LYS A 139 -19.62 10.25 18.74
C LYS A 139 -18.82 9.23 19.56
N ASP A 140 -18.39 8.13 18.95
CA ASP A 140 -17.70 7.03 19.60
C ASP A 140 -16.16 7.18 19.54
N MET A 141 -15.65 8.27 18.96
CA MET A 141 -14.22 8.55 18.80
C MET A 141 -13.41 8.39 20.10
N PRO A 142 -13.82 8.93 21.26
CA PRO A 142 -13.03 8.78 22.49
C PRO A 142 -12.87 7.31 22.91
N LYS A 143 -13.91 6.50 22.68
CA LYS A 143 -13.88 5.07 22.95
C LYS A 143 -12.98 4.32 21.98
N VAL A 144 -12.99 4.70 20.71
CA VAL A 144 -12.10 4.15 19.70
C VAL A 144 -10.64 4.41 20.05
N VAL A 145 -10.29 5.62 20.49
CA VAL A 145 -8.94 5.96 20.95
C VAL A 145 -8.53 5.10 22.15
N GLU A 146 -9.42 4.89 23.12
CA GLU A 146 -9.17 4.00 24.25
C GLU A 146 -8.88 2.56 23.82
N LEU A 147 -9.69 2.01 22.89
CA LEU A 147 -9.50 0.65 22.36
C LEU A 147 -8.17 0.50 21.63
N LEU A 148 -7.81 1.44 20.77
CA LEU A 148 -6.53 1.44 20.07
C LEU A 148 -5.35 1.52 21.04
N ALA A 149 -5.44 2.37 22.06
CA ALA A 149 -4.41 2.46 23.08
C ALA A 149 -4.26 1.14 23.87
N ASP A 150 -5.35 0.47 24.14
CA ASP A 150 -5.36 -0.82 24.85
C ASP A 150 -4.75 -1.95 23.99
N ILE A 151 -5.06 -1.99 22.69
CA ILE A 151 -4.43 -2.92 21.73
C ILE A 151 -2.91 -2.74 21.72
N VAL A 152 -2.45 -1.51 21.55
CA VAL A 152 -1.01 -1.21 21.37
C VAL A 152 -0.21 -1.43 22.65
N GLN A 153 -0.76 -1.11 23.81
CA GLN A 153 -0.04 -1.12 25.10
C GLN A 153 -0.26 -2.39 25.93
N ASN A 154 -1.42 -3.02 25.79
CA ASN A 154 -1.89 -4.05 26.71
C ASN A 154 -2.29 -5.35 26.04
N CYS A 155 -1.76 -5.67 24.86
CA CYS A 155 -2.01 -6.97 24.24
C CYS A 155 -1.74 -8.10 25.25
N ALA A 156 -2.68 -9.02 25.40
CA ALA A 156 -2.63 -10.05 26.44
C ALA A 156 -1.50 -11.07 26.21
N LEU A 157 -1.19 -11.38 24.95
CA LEU A 157 -0.21 -12.40 24.55
C LEU A 157 -0.37 -13.72 25.31
N GLU A 158 -1.62 -14.20 25.43
CA GLU A 158 -1.92 -15.47 26.11
C GLU A 158 -1.39 -16.65 25.29
N GLU A 159 -0.70 -17.59 25.94
CA GLU A 159 -0.12 -18.77 25.26
C GLU A 159 -1.16 -19.57 24.50
N SER A 160 -2.38 -19.70 25.07
CA SER A 160 -3.50 -20.40 24.41
C SER A 160 -3.89 -19.73 23.09
N GLN A 161 -3.88 -18.40 23.03
CA GLN A 161 -4.18 -17.66 21.80
C GLN A 161 -3.01 -17.70 20.83
N ILE A 162 -1.77 -17.62 21.32
CA ILE A 162 -0.56 -17.76 20.50
C ILE A 162 -0.58 -19.11 19.77
N GLU A 163 -0.84 -20.21 20.46
CA GLU A 163 -0.88 -21.53 19.82
C GLU A 163 -2.04 -21.67 18.82
N LYS A 164 -3.18 -21.10 19.12
CA LYS A 164 -4.33 -21.07 18.20
C LYS A 164 -4.01 -20.29 16.94
N GLU A 165 -3.53 -19.05 17.09
CA GLU A 165 -3.21 -18.16 15.94
C GLU A 165 -2.00 -18.69 15.15
N ARG A 166 -1.05 -19.37 15.78
CA ARG A 166 0.03 -20.08 15.07
C ARG A 166 -0.52 -21.05 14.02
N GLY A 167 -1.56 -21.83 14.39
CA GLY A 167 -2.23 -22.73 13.46
C GLY A 167 -2.92 -21.99 12.30
N VAL A 168 -3.55 -20.84 12.59
CA VAL A 168 -4.20 -19.98 11.60
C VAL A 168 -3.17 -19.40 10.63
N ILE A 169 -2.09 -18.80 11.14
CA ILE A 169 -1.02 -18.21 10.34
C ILE A 169 -0.38 -19.25 9.41
N LEU A 170 -0.07 -20.45 9.92
CA LEU A 170 0.50 -21.52 9.11
C LEU A 170 -0.45 -22.01 8.00
N GLN A 171 -1.75 -21.94 8.21
CA GLN A 171 -2.74 -22.25 7.19
C GLN A 171 -2.82 -21.12 6.15
N GLU A 172 -2.85 -19.89 6.60
CA GLU A 172 -2.89 -18.70 5.74
C GLU A 172 -1.65 -18.60 4.85
N MET A 173 -0.45 -18.87 5.38
CA MET A 173 0.78 -18.95 4.59
C MET A 173 0.67 -19.94 3.43
N LYS A 174 0.04 -21.10 3.64
CA LYS A 174 -0.19 -22.09 2.56
C LYS A 174 -1.17 -21.57 1.51
N GLU A 175 -2.16 -20.78 1.92
CA GLU A 175 -3.10 -20.15 1.00
C GLU A 175 -2.43 -19.03 0.20
N MET A 176 -1.55 -18.25 0.84
CA MET A 176 -0.74 -17.23 0.19
C MET A 176 0.24 -17.81 -0.84
N ASP A 177 0.82 -18.98 -0.58
CA ASP A 177 1.67 -19.70 -1.54
C ASP A 177 0.92 -20.02 -2.86
N SER A 178 -0.40 -20.05 -2.85
CA SER A 178 -1.22 -20.22 -4.05
C SER A 178 -1.43 -18.94 -4.87
N ASN A 179 -1.17 -17.76 -4.27
CA ASN A 179 -1.22 -16.49 -4.98
C ASN A 179 0.13 -16.18 -5.63
N LEU A 180 0.31 -16.64 -6.84
CA LEU A 180 1.58 -16.53 -7.57
C LEU A 180 2.04 -15.07 -7.78
N THR A 181 1.14 -14.10 -7.75
CA THR A 181 1.50 -12.69 -7.82
C THR A 181 2.26 -12.27 -6.55
N ASP A 182 1.73 -12.56 -5.36
CA ASP A 182 2.35 -12.22 -4.09
C ASP A 182 3.68 -12.97 -3.92
N VAL A 183 3.71 -14.27 -4.25
CA VAL A 183 4.94 -15.09 -4.26
C VAL A 183 6.01 -14.48 -5.18
N THR A 184 5.61 -14.00 -6.37
CA THR A 184 6.55 -13.36 -7.32
C THR A 184 7.11 -12.06 -6.74
N PHE A 185 6.30 -11.27 -6.05
CA PHE A 185 6.78 -10.04 -5.39
C PHE A 185 7.69 -10.33 -4.20
N ASP A 186 7.46 -11.39 -3.44
CA ASP A 186 8.36 -11.80 -2.35
C ASP A 186 9.70 -12.29 -2.90
N TYR A 187 9.70 -13.09 -3.97
CA TYR A 187 10.93 -13.47 -4.65
C TYR A 187 11.66 -12.26 -5.25
N LEU A 188 10.92 -11.27 -5.76
CA LEU A 188 11.52 -10.03 -6.25
C LEU A 188 12.24 -9.28 -5.13
N HIS A 189 11.62 -9.16 -3.95
CA HIS A 189 12.28 -8.52 -2.80
C HIS A 189 13.47 -9.33 -2.29
N ALA A 190 13.32 -10.65 -2.21
CA ALA A 190 14.40 -11.55 -1.81
C ALA A 190 15.63 -11.43 -2.72
N THR A 191 15.42 -11.33 -4.05
CA THR A 191 16.54 -11.17 -5.00
C THR A 191 17.05 -9.73 -5.09
N ALA A 192 16.18 -8.73 -5.02
CA ALA A 192 16.56 -7.32 -5.11
C ALA A 192 17.34 -6.81 -3.89
N PHE A 193 17.09 -7.37 -2.71
CA PHE A 193 17.65 -6.90 -1.45
C PHE A 193 18.42 -7.98 -0.68
N GLN A 194 19.09 -8.88 -1.39
CA GLN A 194 19.84 -10.00 -0.81
C GLN A 194 20.74 -9.59 0.35
N GLY A 195 20.64 -10.31 1.47
CA GLY A 195 21.44 -10.08 2.67
C GLY A 195 21.07 -8.80 3.43
N THR A 196 19.93 -8.19 3.14
CA THR A 196 19.39 -7.03 3.85
C THR A 196 17.99 -7.30 4.37
N ALA A 197 17.53 -6.49 5.30
CA ALA A 197 16.26 -6.70 5.99
C ALA A 197 15.00 -6.59 5.07
N LEU A 198 15.08 -5.85 3.95
CA LEU A 198 13.97 -5.77 2.99
C LEU A 198 13.75 -7.08 2.19
N ALA A 199 14.72 -8.00 2.22
CA ALA A 199 14.57 -9.33 1.61
C ALA A 199 13.63 -10.25 2.40
N HIS A 200 13.38 -9.94 3.68
CA HIS A 200 12.49 -10.74 4.52
C HIS A 200 11.03 -10.61 4.04
N THR A 201 10.30 -11.72 4.07
CA THR A 201 8.85 -11.72 3.89
C THR A 201 8.19 -11.07 5.11
N VAL A 202 6.97 -10.58 4.95
CA VAL A 202 6.21 -9.97 6.04
C VAL A 202 5.71 -11.03 7.02
N GLU A 203 5.25 -12.15 6.50
CA GLU A 203 4.72 -13.29 7.27
C GLU A 203 5.80 -14.07 8.02
N GLY A 204 7.05 -13.90 7.60
CA GLY A 204 8.17 -14.65 8.12
C GLY A 204 8.31 -16.06 7.51
N THR A 205 9.20 -16.87 8.08
CA THR A 205 9.40 -18.25 7.64
C THR A 205 8.54 -19.21 8.47
N THR A 206 8.11 -20.31 7.85
CA THR A 206 7.35 -21.39 8.54
C THR A 206 8.09 -21.88 9.79
N GLU A 207 9.42 -21.95 9.76
CA GLU A 207 10.25 -22.37 10.90
C GLU A 207 10.19 -21.37 12.04
N ASN A 208 10.26 -20.07 11.74
CA ASN A 208 10.14 -19.03 12.74
C ASN A 208 8.75 -19.01 13.36
N ILE A 209 7.69 -19.06 12.56
CA ILE A 209 6.31 -19.07 13.06
C ILE A 209 6.09 -20.25 14.02
N LYS A 210 6.65 -21.43 13.73
CA LYS A 210 6.59 -22.59 14.65
C LYS A 210 7.37 -22.37 15.94
N ARG A 211 8.40 -21.53 15.95
CA ARG A 211 9.34 -21.37 17.07
C ARG A 211 9.05 -20.14 17.93
N LEU A 212 8.49 -19.07 17.36
CA LEU A 212 8.22 -17.82 18.07
C LEU A 212 7.46 -18.07 19.38
N THR A 213 7.98 -17.55 20.48
CA THR A 213 7.42 -17.65 21.81
C THR A 213 6.80 -16.34 22.27
N ARG A 214 6.01 -16.39 23.33
CA ARG A 214 5.49 -15.20 24.02
C ARG A 214 6.60 -14.21 24.37
N SER A 215 7.76 -14.71 24.80
CA SER A 215 8.90 -13.86 25.16
C SER A 215 9.45 -13.09 23.96
N ASP A 216 9.52 -13.72 22.80
CA ASP A 216 10.00 -13.09 21.56
C ASP A 216 9.06 -11.97 21.12
N LEU A 217 7.74 -12.24 21.14
CA LEU A 217 6.71 -11.26 20.80
C LEU A 217 6.69 -10.08 21.79
N ALA A 218 6.81 -10.35 23.09
CA ALA A 218 6.88 -9.30 24.11
C ALA A 218 8.13 -8.45 23.95
N SER A 219 9.28 -9.05 23.65
CA SER A 219 10.54 -8.35 23.39
C SER A 219 10.44 -7.46 22.15
N TYR A 220 9.76 -7.92 21.11
CA TYR A 220 9.51 -7.12 19.89
C TYR A 220 8.68 -5.89 20.20
N VAL A 221 7.56 -6.04 20.92
CA VAL A 221 6.71 -4.92 21.36
C VAL A 221 7.51 -3.93 22.22
N ASP A 222 8.24 -4.44 23.23
CA ASP A 222 9.02 -3.57 24.11
C ASP A 222 10.12 -2.81 23.39
N THR A 223 10.74 -3.41 22.38
CA THR A 223 11.79 -2.77 21.58
C THR A 223 11.26 -1.73 20.62
N HIS A 224 10.13 -2.01 19.96
CA HIS A 224 9.71 -1.28 18.77
C HIS A 224 8.48 -0.39 18.99
N PHE A 225 7.57 -0.73 19.91
CA PHE A 225 6.34 0.04 20.12
C PHE A 225 6.60 1.21 21.07
N LYS A 226 7.30 2.22 20.56
CA LYS A 226 7.67 3.46 21.28
C LYS A 226 6.97 4.66 20.66
N ALA A 227 6.56 5.62 21.51
CA ALA A 227 5.81 6.79 21.10
C ALA A 227 6.44 7.60 19.92
N PRO A 228 7.76 7.83 19.84
CA PRO A 228 8.36 8.55 18.73
C PRO A 228 8.22 7.87 17.35
N ARG A 229 7.97 6.55 17.33
CA ARG A 229 7.70 5.79 16.09
C ARG A 229 6.22 5.73 15.74
N MET A 230 5.35 6.33 16.55
CA MET A 230 3.91 6.22 16.39
C MET A 230 3.29 7.53 15.90
N VAL A 231 2.24 7.37 15.12
CA VAL A 231 1.35 8.44 14.69
C VAL A 231 -0.08 8.00 14.99
N LEU A 232 -0.81 8.78 15.80
CA LEU A 232 -2.25 8.66 15.94
C LEU A 232 -2.88 9.56 14.88
N ALA A 233 -3.46 8.97 13.85
CA ALA A 233 -4.13 9.72 12.80
C ALA A 233 -5.64 9.55 12.90
N ALA A 234 -6.37 10.57 12.50
CA ALA A 234 -7.82 10.52 12.46
C ALA A 234 -8.39 11.39 11.31
N ALA A 235 -9.48 10.93 10.71
CA ALA A 235 -10.18 11.66 9.67
C ALA A 235 -11.70 11.49 9.82
N GLY A 236 -12.46 12.53 9.52
CA GLY A 236 -13.91 12.50 9.58
C GLY A 236 -14.50 13.60 10.45
N GLY A 237 -15.66 13.36 11.02
CA GLY A 237 -16.35 14.32 11.90
C GLY A 237 -15.79 14.33 13.32
N ILE A 238 -14.55 14.80 13.47
CA ILE A 238 -13.80 14.79 14.72
C ILE A 238 -13.20 16.16 15.00
N SER A 239 -13.11 16.53 16.28
CA SER A 239 -12.39 17.72 16.72
C SER A 239 -10.94 17.35 17.04
N HIS A 240 -9.97 18.10 16.48
CA HIS A 240 -8.54 17.89 16.76
C HIS A 240 -8.25 17.98 18.27
N ARG A 241 -8.87 18.96 18.95
CA ARG A 241 -8.67 19.16 20.38
C ARG A 241 -9.15 17.96 21.21
N GLU A 242 -10.33 17.42 20.90
CA GLU A 242 -10.86 16.24 21.60
C GLU A 242 -9.98 15.00 21.33
N LEU A 243 -9.47 14.85 20.10
CA LEU A 243 -8.52 13.78 19.77
C LEU A 243 -7.23 13.90 20.57
N VAL A 244 -6.66 15.10 20.68
CA VAL A 244 -5.42 15.35 21.45
C VAL A 244 -5.65 15.09 22.94
N ASP A 245 -6.78 15.51 23.51
CA ASP A 245 -7.11 15.27 24.92
C ASP A 245 -7.27 13.76 25.19
N ALA A 246 -7.97 13.03 24.32
CA ALA A 246 -8.08 11.57 24.41
C ALA A 246 -6.72 10.87 24.24
N ALA A 247 -5.89 11.35 23.31
CA ALA A 247 -4.53 10.84 23.12
C ALA A 247 -3.65 11.04 24.36
N LYS A 248 -3.69 12.21 25.00
CA LYS A 248 -2.98 12.46 26.27
C LYS A 248 -3.43 11.50 27.35
N GLN A 249 -4.74 11.27 27.47
CA GLN A 249 -5.31 10.40 28.49
C GLN A 249 -4.90 8.93 28.31
N HIS A 250 -4.93 8.42 27.09
CA HIS A 250 -4.77 6.98 26.81
C HIS A 250 -3.39 6.58 26.31
N PHE A 251 -2.67 7.45 25.60
CA PHE A 251 -1.33 7.19 25.07
C PHE A 251 -0.20 7.90 25.85
N GLY A 252 -0.52 8.71 26.84
CA GLY A 252 0.49 9.40 27.66
C GLY A 252 1.48 8.46 28.37
N GLY A 253 1.06 7.23 28.66
CA GLY A 253 1.90 6.20 29.27
C GLY A 253 2.75 5.37 28.29
N VAL A 254 2.67 5.58 26.97
CA VAL A 254 3.46 4.84 26.00
C VAL A 254 4.93 5.19 26.18
N PRO A 255 5.83 4.17 26.29
CA PRO A 255 7.26 4.41 26.47
C PRO A 255 7.84 5.23 25.31
N PHE A 256 8.71 6.19 25.63
CA PHE A 256 9.38 7.04 24.64
C PHE A 256 10.90 6.90 24.64
N ALA A 257 11.48 6.38 25.73
CA ALA A 257 12.91 6.29 25.90
C ALA A 257 13.51 5.11 25.10
N TYR A 258 14.55 5.42 24.35
CA TYR A 258 15.48 4.46 23.78
C TYR A 258 16.78 4.47 24.60
N LYS A 259 17.55 3.37 24.54
CA LYS A 259 18.83 3.28 25.27
C LYS A 259 19.83 4.38 24.90
N GLU A 260 19.73 4.92 23.70
CA GLU A 260 20.62 5.93 23.13
C GLU A 260 19.94 7.30 22.96
N ASP A 261 18.84 7.55 23.67
CA ASP A 261 18.02 8.78 23.58
C ASP A 261 17.58 9.18 22.14
N ALA A 262 17.77 8.30 21.18
CA ALA A 262 17.40 8.49 19.78
C ALA A 262 16.70 7.26 19.22
N VAL A 263 15.84 7.46 18.25
CA VAL A 263 15.23 6.35 17.50
C VAL A 263 16.34 5.62 16.75
N PRO A 264 16.54 4.30 16.97
CA PRO A 264 17.59 3.56 16.31
C PRO A 264 17.48 3.66 14.79
N ALA A 265 18.59 4.01 14.14
CA ALA A 265 18.65 4.05 12.69
C ALA A 265 18.57 2.62 12.13
N VAL A 266 17.71 2.42 11.13
CA VAL A 266 17.63 1.15 10.41
C VAL A 266 18.82 1.06 9.44
N PRO A 267 19.51 -0.06 9.37
CA PRO A 267 20.61 -0.24 8.41
C PRO A 267 20.11 0.00 6.97
N ARG A 268 20.97 0.65 6.18
CA ARG A 268 20.64 0.94 4.78
C ARG A 268 20.56 -0.36 3.98
N CYS A 269 19.50 -0.52 3.21
CA CYS A 269 19.34 -1.66 2.32
C CYS A 269 20.10 -1.45 1.01
N ARG A 270 20.80 -2.49 0.57
CA ARG A 270 21.54 -2.49 -0.69
C ARG A 270 20.74 -3.25 -1.74
N PHE A 271 20.52 -2.61 -2.88
CA PHE A 271 19.94 -3.26 -4.05
C PHE A 271 20.97 -4.16 -4.74
N THR A 272 20.51 -5.34 -5.15
CA THR A 272 21.30 -6.33 -5.91
C THR A 272 20.53 -6.71 -7.17
N GLY A 273 21.15 -6.49 -8.33
CA GLY A 273 20.64 -7.00 -9.61
C GLY A 273 20.93 -8.50 -9.72
N SER A 274 19.90 -9.31 -9.60
CA SER A 274 19.98 -10.78 -9.61
C SER A 274 18.64 -11.39 -10.04
N GLU A 275 18.54 -12.71 -10.09
CA GLU A 275 17.28 -13.38 -10.45
C GLU A 275 16.96 -14.57 -9.55
N ILE A 276 15.65 -14.80 -9.37
CA ILE A 276 15.08 -16.02 -8.82
C ILE A 276 14.14 -16.62 -9.87
N ARG A 277 14.34 -17.90 -10.21
CA ARG A 277 13.50 -18.65 -11.15
C ARG A 277 12.91 -19.87 -10.46
N ALA A 278 11.62 -19.86 -10.24
CA ALA A 278 10.86 -21.01 -9.74
C ALA A 278 10.06 -21.62 -10.88
N ARG A 279 10.67 -22.61 -11.58
CA ARG A 279 10.03 -23.27 -12.70
C ARG A 279 9.04 -24.32 -12.23
N ASP A 280 7.81 -24.19 -12.69
CA ASP A 280 6.75 -25.18 -12.51
C ASP A 280 5.92 -25.26 -13.81
N ASP A 281 6.20 -26.30 -14.59
CA ASP A 281 5.54 -26.52 -15.88
C ASP A 281 4.10 -27.06 -15.74
N ALA A 282 3.64 -27.37 -14.53
CA ALA A 282 2.25 -27.75 -14.27
C ALA A 282 1.31 -26.53 -14.20
N LEU A 283 1.85 -25.34 -14.03
CA LEU A 283 1.07 -24.11 -14.02
C LEU A 283 0.69 -23.65 -15.42
N PRO A 284 -0.51 -23.07 -15.61
CA PRO A 284 -0.99 -22.68 -16.94
C PRO A 284 -0.31 -21.41 -17.48
N VAL A 285 0.16 -20.54 -16.62
CA VAL A 285 0.73 -19.22 -16.97
C VAL A 285 1.95 -18.91 -16.11
N ALA A 286 2.83 -18.07 -16.63
CA ALA A 286 4.00 -17.58 -15.92
C ALA A 286 3.74 -16.20 -15.32
N HIS A 287 4.20 -16.00 -14.09
CA HIS A 287 4.22 -14.72 -13.40
C HIS A 287 5.66 -14.19 -13.34
N ILE A 288 5.90 -13.03 -13.90
CA ILE A 288 7.25 -12.47 -13.99
C ILE A 288 7.24 -11.03 -13.52
N ALA A 289 8.15 -10.71 -12.62
CA ALA A 289 8.41 -9.35 -12.16
C ALA A 289 9.85 -8.95 -12.47
N LEU A 290 10.00 -7.77 -13.04
CA LEU A 290 11.28 -7.13 -13.36
C LEU A 290 11.32 -5.78 -12.70
N ALA A 291 12.39 -5.47 -11.96
CA ALA A 291 12.54 -4.17 -11.31
C ALA A 291 14.00 -3.69 -11.34
N VAL A 292 14.15 -2.37 -11.30
CA VAL A 292 15.40 -1.68 -11.00
C VAL A 292 15.29 -0.98 -9.66
N GLU A 293 16.42 -0.59 -9.09
CA GLU A 293 16.43 0.22 -7.87
C GLU A 293 15.72 1.56 -8.14
N GLY A 294 14.75 1.88 -7.30
CA GLY A 294 14.03 3.15 -7.30
C GLY A 294 14.45 4.05 -6.14
N PRO A 295 13.96 5.30 -6.11
CA PRO A 295 14.20 6.23 -5.02
C PRO A 295 13.37 5.91 -3.77
N GLY A 296 13.86 6.36 -2.63
CA GLY A 296 13.10 6.36 -1.38
C GLY A 296 11.97 7.40 -1.37
N TRP A 297 11.17 7.39 -0.30
CA TRP A 297 10.00 8.27 -0.16
C TRP A 297 10.32 9.75 -0.30
N ALA A 298 11.41 10.21 0.31
CA ALA A 298 11.76 11.63 0.38
C ALA A 298 12.44 12.17 -0.90
N ASP A 299 12.84 11.31 -1.83
CA ASP A 299 13.56 11.71 -3.05
C ASP A 299 12.59 12.40 -4.03
N PRO A 300 12.93 13.59 -4.54
CA PRO A 300 12.10 14.31 -5.51
C PRO A 300 11.88 13.54 -6.83
N ASP A 301 12.80 12.66 -7.21
CA ASP A 301 12.68 11.84 -8.42
C ASP A 301 11.51 10.86 -8.37
N ASN A 302 11.01 10.55 -7.15
CA ASN A 302 9.87 9.65 -6.96
C ASN A 302 8.62 10.13 -7.72
N ILE A 303 8.35 11.43 -7.73
CA ILE A 303 7.18 11.98 -8.45
C ILE A 303 7.34 11.80 -9.96
N VAL A 304 8.54 12.00 -10.47
CA VAL A 304 8.84 11.82 -11.90
C VAL A 304 8.66 10.35 -12.31
N LEU A 305 9.13 9.41 -11.47
CA LEU A 305 8.92 7.98 -11.70
C LEU A 305 7.44 7.57 -11.57
N ASN A 306 6.65 8.20 -10.71
CA ASN A 306 5.20 7.99 -10.68
C ASN A 306 4.52 8.46 -11.98
N VAL A 307 4.98 9.56 -12.57
CA VAL A 307 4.52 9.99 -13.91
C VAL A 307 4.96 8.99 -14.97
N ALA A 308 6.21 8.51 -14.94
CA ALA A 308 6.70 7.46 -15.84
C ALA A 308 5.89 6.16 -15.70
N ASN A 309 5.59 5.75 -14.48
CA ASN A 309 4.71 4.62 -14.18
C ASN A 309 3.31 4.79 -14.83
N ALA A 310 2.74 5.99 -14.73
CA ALA A 310 1.45 6.32 -15.35
C ALA A 310 1.50 6.41 -16.90
N ILE A 311 2.67 6.66 -17.50
CA ILE A 311 2.86 6.60 -18.97
C ILE A 311 2.72 5.16 -19.44
N ILE A 312 3.43 4.22 -18.81
CA ILE A 312 3.36 2.79 -19.14
C ILE A 312 1.97 2.23 -18.75
N GLY A 313 1.55 2.48 -17.50
CA GLY A 313 0.24 2.13 -17.00
C GLY A 313 0.07 0.65 -16.66
N ARG A 314 -1.13 0.14 -16.93
CA ARG A 314 -1.53 -1.25 -16.68
C ARG A 314 -2.43 -1.76 -17.79
N TYR A 315 -2.45 -3.05 -17.96
CA TYR A 315 -3.34 -3.75 -18.88
C TYR A 315 -3.89 -5.01 -18.22
N ASP A 316 -5.12 -5.30 -18.55
CA ASP A 316 -5.76 -6.57 -18.24
C ASP A 316 -6.65 -6.93 -19.43
N ARG A 317 -6.59 -8.18 -19.88
CA ARG A 317 -7.34 -8.69 -21.03
C ARG A 317 -8.86 -8.48 -20.87
N THR A 318 -9.35 -8.39 -19.64
CA THR A 318 -10.76 -8.10 -19.34
C THR A 318 -11.17 -6.65 -19.58
N PHE A 319 -10.20 -5.72 -19.77
CA PHE A 319 -10.49 -4.31 -20.05
C PHE A 319 -11.02 -4.15 -21.47
N GLY A 320 -12.19 -3.51 -21.62
CA GLY A 320 -12.87 -3.36 -22.89
C GLY A 320 -12.25 -2.38 -23.91
N GLY A 321 -11.08 -1.82 -23.63
CA GLY A 321 -10.45 -0.78 -24.46
C GLY A 321 -9.85 -1.27 -25.77
N GLY A 322 -9.48 -2.53 -25.88
CA GLY A 322 -8.84 -3.11 -27.07
C GLY A 322 -7.66 -2.26 -27.56
N LYS A 323 -7.58 -2.05 -28.88
CA LYS A 323 -6.54 -1.22 -29.53
C LYS A 323 -6.64 0.29 -29.23
N ASN A 324 -7.70 0.74 -28.58
CA ASN A 324 -7.92 2.15 -28.26
C ASN A 324 -7.29 2.56 -26.93
N GLN A 325 -6.46 1.72 -26.33
CA GLN A 325 -5.73 2.05 -25.12
C GLN A 325 -4.64 3.09 -25.41
N SER A 326 -4.44 4.00 -24.46
CA SER A 326 -3.49 5.10 -24.63
C SER A 326 -2.04 4.73 -24.30
N SER A 327 -1.83 3.59 -23.63
CA SER A 327 -0.50 3.04 -23.36
C SER A 327 0.00 2.29 -24.57
N ARG A 328 1.21 2.62 -25.03
CA ARG A 328 1.85 1.92 -26.15
C ARG A 328 2.06 0.43 -25.87
N LEU A 329 2.54 0.11 -24.66
CA LEU A 329 2.73 -1.30 -24.25
C LEU A 329 1.40 -2.04 -24.23
N ALA A 330 0.33 -1.44 -23.70
CA ALA A 330 -0.99 -2.05 -23.73
C ALA A 330 -1.52 -2.29 -25.15
N THR A 331 -1.28 -1.37 -26.09
CA THR A 331 -1.64 -1.55 -27.49
C THR A 331 -0.90 -2.74 -28.11
N LEU A 332 0.42 -2.86 -27.86
CA LEU A 332 1.21 -4.00 -28.31
C LEU A 332 0.72 -5.33 -27.72
N CYS A 333 0.39 -5.34 -26.43
CA CYS A 333 -0.17 -6.53 -25.78
C CYS A 333 -1.49 -6.98 -26.41
N VAL A 334 -2.35 -6.04 -26.83
CA VAL A 334 -3.61 -6.36 -27.52
C VAL A 334 -3.36 -6.83 -28.96
N GLU A 335 -2.42 -6.21 -29.69
CA GLU A 335 -2.17 -6.52 -31.10
C GLU A 335 -1.49 -7.87 -31.29
N HIS A 336 -0.63 -8.24 -30.37
CA HIS A 336 0.21 -9.45 -30.47
C HIS A 336 -0.10 -10.51 -29.43
N ASP A 337 -1.13 -10.31 -28.59
CA ASP A 337 -1.55 -11.25 -27.53
C ASP A 337 -0.41 -11.66 -26.59
N LEU A 338 0.39 -10.66 -26.14
CA LEU A 338 1.64 -10.88 -25.43
C LEU A 338 1.45 -11.33 -23.97
N CYS A 339 0.38 -10.88 -23.31
CA CYS A 339 0.13 -11.21 -21.92
C CYS A 339 -1.35 -11.17 -21.56
N HIS A 340 -1.69 -11.84 -20.46
CA HIS A 340 -3.03 -11.75 -19.87
C HIS A 340 -3.23 -10.42 -19.16
N SER A 341 -2.21 -10.01 -18.40
CA SER A 341 -2.20 -8.74 -17.69
C SER A 341 -0.78 -8.25 -17.45
N PHE A 342 -0.59 -6.95 -17.36
CA PHE A 342 0.60 -6.37 -16.78
C PHE A 342 0.25 -5.17 -15.89
N GLN A 343 1.08 -4.94 -14.90
CA GLN A 343 1.00 -3.79 -14.00
C GLN A 343 2.41 -3.25 -13.76
N THR A 344 2.56 -1.94 -13.95
CA THR A 344 3.76 -1.22 -13.51
C THR A 344 3.63 -0.80 -12.07
N PHE A 345 4.74 -0.78 -11.35
CA PHE A 345 4.78 -0.37 -9.95
C PHE A 345 5.97 0.55 -9.66
N ASN A 346 5.79 1.43 -8.70
CA ASN A 346 6.83 2.24 -8.09
C ASN A 346 6.64 2.14 -6.58
N THR A 347 7.38 1.23 -5.95
CA THR A 347 7.33 0.97 -4.52
C THR A 347 8.51 1.64 -3.86
N SER A 348 8.24 2.57 -2.94
CA SER A 348 9.29 3.29 -2.22
C SER A 348 9.39 2.81 -0.78
N TYR A 349 10.61 2.82 -0.27
CA TYR A 349 10.98 2.59 1.12
C TYR A 349 11.67 3.83 1.68
N SER A 350 12.10 3.79 2.93
CA SER A 350 12.72 4.94 3.58
C SER A 350 14.01 5.42 2.89
N ASP A 351 14.81 4.50 2.34
CA ASP A 351 16.14 4.76 1.78
C ASP A 351 16.35 4.27 0.34
N THR A 352 15.43 3.47 -0.19
CA THR A 352 15.50 2.84 -1.51
C THR A 352 14.09 2.60 -2.06
N GLY A 353 13.97 1.97 -3.21
CA GLY A 353 12.70 1.59 -3.80
C GLY A 353 12.86 0.57 -4.91
N LEU A 354 11.75 0.15 -5.48
CA LEU A 354 11.67 -0.70 -6.66
C LEU A 354 10.79 -0.02 -7.70
N PHE A 355 11.33 0.20 -8.88
CA PHE A 355 10.58 0.64 -10.05
C PHE A 355 10.55 -0.49 -11.07
N GLY A 356 9.36 -0.97 -11.43
CA GLY A 356 9.27 -2.16 -12.25
C GLY A 356 7.92 -2.41 -12.88
N PHE A 357 7.80 -3.60 -13.45
CA PHE A 357 6.54 -4.15 -13.90
C PHE A 357 6.44 -5.63 -13.56
N HIS A 358 5.23 -6.06 -13.33
CA HIS A 358 4.83 -7.45 -13.17
C HIS A 358 3.88 -7.78 -14.32
N PHE A 359 4.04 -8.96 -14.94
CA PHE A 359 3.12 -9.43 -15.96
C PHE A 359 2.83 -10.92 -15.83
N VAL A 360 1.68 -11.30 -16.36
CA VAL A 360 1.23 -12.70 -16.45
C VAL A 360 1.07 -13.06 -17.91
N SER A 361 1.79 -14.08 -18.36
CA SER A 361 1.87 -14.43 -19.77
C SER A 361 1.79 -15.93 -20.01
N ASP A 362 1.35 -16.31 -21.19
CA ASP A 362 1.48 -17.68 -21.69
C ASP A 362 2.95 -18.05 -21.86
N PRO A 363 3.33 -19.33 -21.71
CA PRO A 363 4.73 -19.78 -21.80
C PRO A 363 5.46 -19.35 -23.09
N LEU A 364 4.77 -19.30 -24.21
CA LEU A 364 5.36 -18.99 -25.53
C LEU A 364 5.49 -17.49 -25.80
N SER A 365 4.84 -16.62 -25.02
CA SER A 365 4.86 -15.16 -25.24
C SER A 365 5.79 -14.42 -24.28
N ILE A 366 6.50 -15.12 -23.40
CA ILE A 366 7.34 -14.52 -22.35
C ILE A 366 8.47 -13.66 -22.94
N ASP A 367 9.19 -14.17 -23.94
CA ASP A 367 10.33 -13.47 -24.55
C ASP A 367 9.86 -12.18 -25.25
N ASP A 368 8.80 -12.27 -26.04
CA ASP A 368 8.22 -11.13 -26.75
C ASP A 368 7.68 -10.07 -25.78
N MET A 369 7.00 -10.48 -24.72
CA MET A 369 6.52 -9.56 -23.70
C MET A 369 7.68 -8.87 -22.97
N MET A 370 8.73 -9.62 -22.62
CA MET A 370 9.91 -9.06 -21.96
C MET A 370 10.63 -8.07 -22.88
N TYR A 371 10.79 -8.40 -24.17
CA TYR A 371 11.36 -7.51 -25.16
C TYR A 371 10.57 -6.20 -25.30
N CYS A 372 9.24 -6.28 -25.40
CA CYS A 372 8.38 -5.11 -25.50
C CYS A 372 8.45 -4.25 -24.23
N ALA A 373 8.45 -4.86 -23.04
CA ALA A 373 8.51 -4.16 -21.76
C ALA A 373 9.86 -3.44 -21.56
N GLN A 374 10.98 -4.10 -21.84
CA GLN A 374 12.32 -3.47 -21.81
C GLN A 374 12.44 -2.39 -22.88
N GLY A 375 11.87 -2.61 -24.06
CA GLY A 375 11.78 -1.63 -25.12
C GLY A 375 11.04 -0.36 -24.70
N GLU A 376 9.97 -0.49 -23.93
CA GLU A 376 9.22 0.64 -23.38
C GLU A 376 10.05 1.40 -22.33
N TRP A 377 10.80 0.72 -21.48
CA TRP A 377 11.74 1.35 -20.56
C TRP A 377 12.83 2.17 -21.29
N MET A 378 13.43 1.60 -22.34
CA MET A 378 14.42 2.32 -23.14
C MET A 378 13.79 3.52 -23.86
N ARG A 379 12.54 3.40 -24.29
CA ARG A 379 11.79 4.50 -24.89
C ARG A 379 11.55 5.64 -23.89
N LEU A 380 11.21 5.33 -22.65
CA LEU A 380 11.08 6.35 -21.59
C LEU A 380 12.37 7.14 -21.37
N CYS A 381 13.52 6.46 -21.43
CA CYS A 381 14.83 7.12 -21.28
C CYS A 381 15.17 8.05 -22.47
N THR A 382 14.57 7.86 -23.64
CA THR A 382 15.05 8.49 -24.87
C THR A 382 14.03 9.35 -25.59
N SER A 383 12.77 8.93 -25.64
CA SER A 383 11.78 9.49 -26.56
C SER A 383 10.37 9.70 -25.94
N ALA A 384 10.27 9.74 -24.62
CA ALA A 384 9.02 10.15 -23.96
C ALA A 384 8.56 11.52 -24.46
N THR A 385 7.27 11.64 -24.83
CA THR A 385 6.70 12.83 -25.44
C THR A 385 5.90 13.67 -24.45
N GLU A 386 5.77 14.99 -24.71
CA GLU A 386 4.96 15.89 -23.87
C GLU A 386 3.47 15.49 -23.83
N SER A 387 2.95 14.92 -24.91
CA SER A 387 1.56 14.46 -24.96
C SER A 387 1.31 13.28 -24.02
N GLU A 388 2.24 12.33 -23.93
CA GLU A 388 2.18 11.19 -23.00
C GLU A 388 2.32 11.66 -21.55
N VAL A 389 3.25 12.57 -21.28
CA VAL A 389 3.43 13.16 -19.95
C VAL A 389 2.17 13.92 -19.53
N LYS A 390 1.56 14.71 -20.41
CA LYS A 390 0.30 15.42 -20.12
C LYS A 390 -0.83 14.45 -19.77
N ARG A 391 -0.97 13.38 -20.53
CA ARG A 391 -1.96 12.32 -20.27
C ARG A 391 -1.70 11.65 -18.91
N ALA A 392 -0.45 11.28 -18.64
CA ALA A 392 -0.06 10.63 -17.39
C ALA A 392 -0.29 11.52 -16.17
N LYS A 393 0.03 12.82 -16.26
CA LYS A 393 -0.30 13.80 -15.21
C LYS A 393 -1.78 13.85 -14.90
N ASN A 394 -2.63 13.90 -15.92
CA ASN A 394 -4.09 13.93 -15.73
C ASN A 394 -4.60 12.64 -15.08
N TYR A 395 -4.05 11.49 -15.50
CA TYR A 395 -4.37 10.21 -14.88
C TYR A 395 -3.95 10.17 -13.40
N LEU A 396 -2.73 10.59 -13.10
CA LEU A 396 -2.19 10.59 -11.74
C LEU A 396 -2.97 11.51 -10.81
N ARG A 397 -3.32 12.73 -11.26
CA ARG A 397 -4.18 13.65 -10.52
C ARG A 397 -5.53 13.04 -10.17
N ASN A 398 -6.18 12.44 -11.15
CA ASN A 398 -7.46 11.79 -10.94
C ASN A 398 -7.35 10.62 -9.96
N ALA A 399 -6.32 9.78 -10.12
CA ALA A 399 -6.07 8.65 -9.23
C ALA A 399 -5.83 9.10 -7.78
N MET A 400 -5.06 10.17 -7.56
CA MET A 400 -4.80 10.73 -6.23
C MET A 400 -6.07 11.24 -5.54
N VAL A 401 -6.93 11.96 -6.27
CA VAL A 401 -8.20 12.43 -5.71
C VAL A 401 -9.14 11.26 -5.42
N ALA A 402 -9.22 10.30 -6.33
CA ALA A 402 -10.06 9.12 -6.16
C ALA A 402 -9.62 8.22 -4.98
N GLN A 403 -8.31 8.16 -4.71
CA GLN A 403 -7.77 7.41 -3.56
C GLN A 403 -8.11 8.04 -2.21
N LEU A 404 -8.48 9.32 -2.17
CA LEU A 404 -8.84 10.01 -0.93
C LEU A 404 -10.37 10.08 -0.70
N ASP A 405 -11.12 9.21 -1.34
CA ASP A 405 -12.56 9.10 -1.12
C ASP A 405 -12.87 8.31 0.16
N GLY A 406 -13.40 8.98 1.15
CA GLY A 406 -13.78 8.42 2.44
C GLY A 406 -12.78 8.66 3.57
N THR A 407 -13.23 8.41 4.80
CA THR A 407 -12.45 8.71 6.02
C THR A 407 -11.24 7.78 6.20
N THR A 408 -11.37 6.50 5.83
CA THR A 408 -10.30 5.52 6.00
C THR A 408 -9.09 5.81 5.10
N PRO A 409 -9.23 6.03 3.78
CA PRO A 409 -8.10 6.37 2.92
C PRO A 409 -7.41 7.69 3.31
N VAL A 410 -8.18 8.69 3.74
CA VAL A 410 -7.62 9.96 4.23
C VAL A 410 -6.79 9.73 5.51
N CYS A 411 -7.33 8.98 6.47
CA CYS A 411 -6.65 8.64 7.71
C CYS A 411 -5.34 7.86 7.45
N GLU A 412 -5.38 6.87 6.57
CA GLU A 412 -4.21 6.09 6.15
C GLU A 412 -3.15 6.95 5.48
N ASN A 413 -3.56 7.85 4.60
CA ASN A 413 -2.66 8.78 3.93
C ASN A 413 -2.01 9.76 4.92
N ILE A 414 -2.73 10.24 5.96
CA ILE A 414 -2.16 11.08 7.03
C ILE A 414 -1.10 10.28 7.80
N GLY A 415 -1.44 9.07 8.26
CA GLY A 415 -0.54 8.20 9.01
C GLY A 415 0.75 7.89 8.25
N SER A 416 0.63 7.39 7.01
CA SER A 416 1.76 7.09 6.13
C SER A 416 2.64 8.30 5.83
N HIS A 417 2.03 9.46 5.51
CA HIS A 417 2.80 10.67 5.21
C HIS A 417 3.60 11.16 6.42
N LEU A 418 3.02 11.13 7.61
CA LEU A 418 3.73 11.52 8.81
C LEU A 418 4.86 10.56 9.17
N LEU A 419 4.72 9.26 8.89
CA LEU A 419 5.81 8.31 9.07
C LEU A 419 6.92 8.53 8.05
N ASN A 420 6.58 8.64 6.77
CA ASN A 420 7.54 8.62 5.66
C ASN A 420 8.17 10.00 5.38
N TYR A 421 7.39 11.08 5.51
CA TYR A 421 7.82 12.44 5.18
C TYR A 421 7.97 13.34 6.41
N GLY A 422 7.54 12.89 7.60
CA GLY A 422 7.50 13.71 8.81
C GLY A 422 6.41 14.79 8.80
N ARG A 423 5.69 14.95 7.70
CA ARG A 423 4.59 15.92 7.54
C ARG A 423 3.53 15.40 6.57
N ARG A 424 2.33 15.91 6.66
CA ARG A 424 1.31 15.73 5.63
C ARG A 424 1.67 16.60 4.41
N ILE A 425 1.69 16.02 3.23
CA ILE A 425 1.85 16.77 1.99
C ILE A 425 0.46 17.12 1.46
N PRO A 426 0.10 18.43 1.34
CA PRO A 426 -1.19 18.84 0.83
C PRO A 426 -1.38 18.46 -0.63
N LEU A 427 -2.63 18.22 -1.06
CA LEU A 427 -2.92 17.89 -2.46
C LEU A 427 -2.51 19.00 -3.42
N GLU A 428 -2.57 20.26 -3.01
CA GLU A 428 -2.11 21.41 -3.80
C GLU A 428 -0.61 21.33 -4.09
N GLU A 429 0.18 20.92 -3.09
CA GLU A 429 1.62 20.73 -3.26
C GLU A 429 1.91 19.53 -4.19
N TRP A 430 1.17 18.44 -4.05
CA TRP A 430 1.26 17.30 -4.97
C TRP A 430 0.94 17.74 -6.40
N ASP A 431 -0.15 18.50 -6.60
CA ASP A 431 -0.53 19.02 -7.91
C ASP A 431 0.55 19.91 -8.52
N ALA A 432 1.13 20.81 -7.71
CA ALA A 432 2.22 21.67 -8.15
C ALA A 432 3.46 20.86 -8.58
N ARG A 433 3.84 19.85 -7.78
CA ARG A 433 4.96 18.96 -8.10
C ARG A 433 4.70 18.15 -9.37
N ILE A 434 3.50 17.58 -9.55
CA ILE A 434 3.12 16.86 -10.77
C ILE A 434 3.11 17.82 -11.97
N SER A 435 2.62 19.06 -11.79
CA SER A 435 2.58 20.08 -12.84
C SER A 435 3.97 20.44 -13.35
N ALA A 436 4.97 20.45 -12.50
CA ALA A 436 6.36 20.80 -12.83
C ALA A 436 7.07 19.74 -13.69
N VAL A 437 6.60 18.48 -13.70
CA VAL A 437 7.25 17.40 -14.48
C VAL A 437 7.05 17.65 -15.98
N ASP A 438 8.10 17.61 -16.77
CA ASP A 438 8.09 17.66 -18.24
C ASP A 438 8.70 16.38 -18.86
N ALA A 439 8.63 16.25 -20.18
CA ALA A 439 9.16 15.06 -20.86
C ALA A 439 10.70 14.97 -20.77
N ARG A 440 11.40 16.09 -20.63
CA ARG A 440 12.83 16.11 -20.43
C ARG A 440 13.21 15.52 -19.07
N MET A 441 12.54 15.96 -18.00
CA MET A 441 12.73 15.40 -16.65
C MET A 441 12.45 13.90 -16.62
N VAL A 442 11.37 13.44 -17.27
CA VAL A 442 11.07 12.00 -17.36
C VAL A 442 12.22 11.25 -18.02
N ARG A 443 12.75 11.73 -19.16
CA ARG A 443 13.87 11.09 -19.83
C ARG A 443 15.15 11.06 -18.98
N GLU A 444 15.47 12.18 -18.33
CA GLU A 444 16.66 12.29 -17.46
C GLU A 444 16.58 11.36 -16.25
N VAL A 445 15.44 11.35 -15.55
CA VAL A 445 15.25 10.49 -14.37
C VAL A 445 15.16 9.02 -14.77
N CYS A 446 14.41 8.67 -15.82
CA CYS A 446 14.39 7.28 -16.31
C CYS A 446 15.79 6.83 -16.74
N SER A 447 16.60 7.68 -17.39
CA SER A 447 17.98 7.34 -17.73
C SER A 447 18.84 7.12 -16.48
N LYS A 448 18.63 7.88 -15.40
CA LYS A 448 19.35 7.71 -14.14
C LYS A 448 19.07 6.37 -13.46
N TYR A 449 17.80 5.93 -13.47
CA TYR A 449 17.37 4.74 -12.71
C TYR A 449 17.24 3.46 -13.53
N ILE A 450 17.08 3.56 -14.86
CA ILE A 450 16.80 2.40 -15.71
C ILE A 450 17.98 2.08 -16.65
N TYR A 451 18.50 3.11 -17.35
CA TYR A 451 19.48 2.89 -18.39
C TYR A 451 20.78 2.33 -17.81
N ASP A 452 21.24 1.23 -18.39
CA ASP A 452 22.46 0.51 -18.01
C ASP A 452 22.47 0.04 -16.53
N LYS A 453 21.31 -0.22 -15.94
CA LYS A 453 21.20 -0.78 -14.59
C LYS A 453 21.03 -2.29 -14.63
N CYS A 454 21.50 -2.94 -13.56
CA CYS A 454 21.26 -4.37 -13.37
C CYS A 454 19.86 -4.59 -12.80
N PRO A 455 18.95 -5.26 -13.49
CA PRO A 455 17.61 -5.49 -12.97
C PRO A 455 17.59 -6.62 -11.92
N ALA A 456 16.61 -6.59 -11.03
CA ALA A 456 16.19 -7.74 -10.25
C ALA A 456 15.02 -8.42 -10.97
N ILE A 457 15.04 -9.75 -11.03
CA ILE A 457 14.04 -10.54 -11.77
C ILE A 457 13.52 -11.65 -10.88
N ALA A 458 12.21 -11.78 -10.81
CA ALA A 458 11.54 -12.93 -10.19
C ALA A 458 10.58 -13.55 -11.20
N ALA A 459 10.66 -14.85 -11.36
CA ALA A 459 9.83 -15.57 -12.31
C ALA A 459 9.32 -16.88 -11.71
N VAL A 460 8.02 -17.12 -11.82
CA VAL A 460 7.33 -18.30 -11.28
C VAL A 460 6.43 -18.89 -12.37
N GLY A 461 6.49 -20.21 -12.57
CA GLY A 461 5.64 -20.94 -13.52
C GLY A 461 6.40 -21.56 -14.67
N PRO A 462 5.76 -21.78 -15.84
CA PRO A 462 6.35 -22.39 -17.02
C PRO A 462 7.25 -21.38 -17.76
N ILE A 463 8.45 -21.15 -17.24
CA ILE A 463 9.38 -20.09 -17.62
C ILE A 463 10.50 -20.54 -18.57
N GLU A 464 10.31 -21.62 -19.33
CA GLU A 464 11.32 -22.13 -20.28
C GLU A 464 11.78 -21.07 -21.30
N GLN A 465 10.86 -20.24 -21.80
CA GLN A 465 11.13 -19.20 -22.79
C GLN A 465 11.75 -17.92 -22.20
N LEU A 466 11.89 -17.84 -20.87
CA LEU A 466 12.51 -16.67 -20.26
C LEU A 466 14.02 -16.68 -20.54
N LEU A 467 14.51 -15.67 -21.25
CA LEU A 467 15.91 -15.48 -21.58
C LEU A 467 16.80 -15.49 -20.31
N ASP A 468 18.06 -15.87 -20.50
CA ASP A 468 19.05 -15.83 -19.41
C ASP A 468 19.30 -14.39 -18.92
N TYR A 469 19.76 -14.26 -17.68
CA TYR A 469 19.97 -12.97 -17.03
C TYR A 469 20.90 -12.04 -17.84
N ASN A 470 21.95 -12.58 -18.46
CA ASN A 470 22.90 -11.76 -19.21
C ASN A 470 22.25 -11.13 -20.44
N ARG A 471 21.37 -11.85 -21.12
CA ARG A 471 20.60 -11.30 -22.25
C ARG A 471 19.61 -10.24 -21.79
N LEU A 472 18.88 -10.49 -20.69
CA LEU A 472 17.96 -9.50 -20.09
C LEU A 472 18.71 -8.27 -19.59
N ARG A 473 19.90 -8.45 -18.98
CA ARG A 473 20.76 -7.34 -18.57
C ARG A 473 21.30 -6.56 -19.77
N SER A 474 21.67 -7.21 -20.86
CA SER A 474 22.15 -6.54 -22.05
C SER A 474 21.07 -5.69 -22.74
N ALA A 475 19.81 -6.08 -22.65
CA ALA A 475 18.69 -5.29 -23.18
C ALA A 475 18.41 -3.99 -22.39
N MET A 476 19.00 -3.81 -21.21
CA MET A 476 18.97 -2.55 -20.46
C MET A 476 19.92 -1.49 -21.02
N TYR A 477 20.67 -1.81 -22.06
CA TYR A 477 21.62 -0.93 -22.71
C TYR A 477 21.39 -0.95 -24.21
N TRP A 478 20.85 0.12 -24.79
CA TRP A 478 20.73 0.27 -26.22
C TRP A 478 21.98 0.95 -26.79
N ILE A 479 22.78 0.21 -27.52
CA ILE A 479 23.80 0.81 -28.36
C ILE A 479 23.08 1.51 -29.52
N ARG A 480 23.13 2.82 -29.50
CA ARG A 480 22.69 3.63 -30.65
C ARG A 480 23.83 3.65 -31.67
N PHE A 481 23.62 3.00 -32.81
CA PHE A 481 24.41 3.23 -33.98
C PHE A 481 23.85 4.37 -34.80
#